data_3d26ac7b06383c8137f9bc4d4a0d7010
#
_entry.id   3d26ac7b06383c8137f9bc4d4a0d7010
#
_cell.length_a   1.000
_cell.length_b   1.000
_cell.length_c   1.000
_cell.angle_alpha   90.00
_cell.angle_beta   90.00
_cell.angle_gamma   90.00
#
_symmetry.space_group_name_H-M   'P 1'
#
loop_
_entity.id
_entity.type
_entity.pdbx_description
1 polymer ?
#
loop_
_entity_poly.entity_id
_entity_poly.type
_entity_poly.pdbx_seq_one_letter_code
_entity_poly.pdbx_strand_id
1 'polypeptide(L)'
;IESTSHGYQINHKLNVYTDIQLFERKWRMALNAPSTETKAELLKKAVDLYKGDLLHSASSEHWIMGQSVHYQHRYIGAVTELLKTLHQDQDYHCVHRYAAKALAIVPHSADIYYWLIHAIHKQGHTEIARSELRTAKHRLLEEDYAMLANRLAVEANMI
;
A
#
# COMPACT_ATOMS: atom_id res chain seq x y z
N ILE A 1 8.98 7.77 28.50
CA ILE A 1 8.52 6.63 29.30
C ILE A 1 8.93 6.90 30.74
N GLU A 2 7.98 6.79 31.65
CA GLU A 2 8.21 6.93 33.09
C GLU A 2 8.08 5.57 33.75
N SER A 3 8.99 5.26 34.68
CA SER A 3 8.91 4.04 35.49
C SER A 3 7.99 4.30 36.66
N THR A 4 7.07 3.39 36.93
CA THR A 4 6.17 3.41 38.09
C THR A 4 6.34 2.13 38.90
N SER A 5 5.78 2.09 40.09
CA SER A 5 5.79 0.89 40.93
C SER A 5 5.07 -0.33 40.30
N HIS A 6 4.28 -0.13 39.26
CA HIS A 6 3.49 -1.16 38.55
C HIS A 6 3.94 -1.40 37.11
N GLY A 7 5.08 -0.81 36.67
CA GLY A 7 5.61 -0.96 35.32
C GLY A 7 6.01 0.35 34.69
N TYR A 8 5.85 0.43 33.38
CA TYR A 8 6.18 1.61 32.58
C TYR A 8 4.93 2.28 32.06
N GLN A 9 4.89 3.60 32.07
CA GLN A 9 3.83 4.39 31.44
C GLN A 9 4.39 5.48 30.53
N ILE A 10 3.58 5.88 29.55
CA ILE A 10 3.90 7.03 28.71
C ILE A 10 3.62 8.30 29.52
N ASN A 11 4.59 9.23 29.53
CA ASN A 11 4.40 10.53 30.15
C ASN A 11 3.22 11.27 29.49
N HIS A 12 2.15 11.52 30.26
CA HIS A 12 0.94 12.18 29.78
C HIS A 12 1.14 13.65 29.36
N LYS A 13 2.28 14.25 29.70
CA LYS A 13 2.65 15.61 29.25
C LYS A 13 3.22 15.62 27.83
N LEU A 14 3.53 14.44 27.26
CA LEU A 14 4.06 14.31 25.90
C LEU A 14 2.95 13.89 24.95
N ASN A 15 2.80 14.61 23.86
CA ASN A 15 1.97 14.18 22.73
C ASN A 15 2.69 13.04 21.99
N VAL A 16 2.41 11.81 22.36
CA VAL A 16 2.98 10.61 21.72
C VAL A 16 1.98 10.12 20.66
N TYR A 17 2.45 10.03 19.42
CA TYR A 17 1.68 9.45 18.33
C TYR A 17 2.38 8.18 17.84
N THR A 18 1.60 7.13 17.63
CA THR A 18 2.10 5.93 16.95
C THR A 18 2.15 6.17 15.44
N ASP A 19 2.95 5.39 14.73
CA ASP A 19 3.01 5.37 13.26
C ASP A 19 1.63 5.09 12.65
N ILE A 20 0.86 4.18 13.25
CA ILE A 20 -0.53 3.87 12.87
C ILE A 20 -1.46 5.08 12.99
N GLN A 21 -1.39 5.81 14.11
CA GLN A 21 -2.19 7.03 14.31
C GLN A 21 -1.82 8.11 13.28
N LEU A 22 -0.52 8.23 12.99
CA LEU A 22 -0.03 9.17 11.97
C LEU A 22 -0.46 8.75 10.57
N PHE A 23 -0.40 7.43 10.24
CA PHE A 23 -0.91 6.87 8.99
C PHE A 23 -2.39 7.23 8.80
N GLU A 24 -3.25 6.90 9.76
CA GLU A 24 -4.68 7.18 9.66
C GLU A 24 -4.98 8.68 9.52
N ARG A 25 -4.28 9.50 10.30
CA ARG A 25 -4.43 10.96 10.21
C ARG A 25 -4.07 11.47 8.82
N LYS A 26 -2.94 11.04 8.26
CA LYS A 26 -2.50 11.46 6.92
C LYS A 26 -3.46 10.98 5.84
N TRP A 27 -3.91 9.72 5.92
CA TRP A 27 -4.87 9.19 4.97
C TRP A 27 -6.21 9.95 5.02
N ARG A 28 -6.75 10.18 6.22
CA ARG A 28 -7.99 10.98 6.37
C ARG A 28 -7.84 12.40 5.81
N MET A 29 -6.70 13.04 6.04
CA MET A 29 -6.41 14.35 5.44
C MET A 29 -6.35 14.28 3.91
N ALA A 30 -5.79 13.22 3.35
CA ALA A 30 -5.70 13.03 1.90
C ALA A 30 -7.09 12.89 1.25
N LEU A 31 -8.02 12.20 1.89
CA LEU A 31 -9.40 12.05 1.39
C LEU A 31 -10.16 13.37 1.31
N ASN A 32 -9.77 14.37 2.11
CA ASN A 32 -10.37 15.70 2.15
C ASN A 32 -9.43 16.78 1.58
N ALA A 33 -8.42 16.38 0.80
CA ALA A 33 -7.45 17.31 0.25
C ALA A 33 -8.08 18.21 -0.83
N PRO A 34 -7.73 19.50 -0.87
CA PRO A 34 -8.32 20.46 -1.81
C PRO A 34 -7.81 20.30 -3.25
N SER A 35 -6.67 19.63 -3.45
CA SER A 35 -6.06 19.42 -4.77
C SER A 35 -5.47 18.02 -4.90
N THR A 36 -5.35 17.53 -6.13
CA THR A 36 -4.73 16.25 -6.48
C THR A 36 -3.28 16.19 -6.00
N GLU A 37 -2.53 17.26 -6.14
CA GLU A 37 -1.14 17.36 -5.69
C GLU A 37 -1.03 17.20 -4.16
N THR A 38 -1.83 17.97 -3.39
CA THR A 38 -1.88 17.84 -1.93
C THR A 38 -2.30 16.44 -1.51
N LYS A 39 -3.27 15.85 -2.21
CA LYS A 39 -3.73 14.48 -1.98
C LYS A 39 -2.59 13.48 -2.17
N ALA A 40 -1.88 13.56 -3.29
CA ALA A 40 -0.74 12.69 -3.59
C ALA A 40 0.35 12.77 -2.50
N GLU A 41 0.72 13.99 -2.09
CA GLU A 41 1.73 14.19 -1.05
C GLU A 41 1.33 13.62 0.32
N LEU A 42 0.06 13.78 0.70
CA LEU A 42 -0.47 13.21 1.95
C LEU A 42 -0.53 11.69 1.89
N LEU A 43 -0.93 11.11 0.75
CA LEU A 43 -0.96 9.65 0.54
C LEU A 43 0.45 9.05 0.54
N LYS A 44 1.44 9.69 -0.11
CA LYS A 44 2.85 9.27 -0.04
C LYS A 44 3.32 9.19 1.41
N LYS A 45 3.07 10.26 2.19
CA LYS A 45 3.42 10.30 3.62
C LYS A 45 2.70 9.22 4.44
N ALA A 46 1.43 8.92 4.14
CA ALA A 46 0.70 7.86 4.81
C ALA A 46 1.30 6.48 4.47
N VAL A 47 1.46 6.17 3.19
CA VAL A 47 2.02 4.89 2.71
C VAL A 47 3.43 4.66 3.26
N ASP A 48 4.25 5.71 3.39
CA ASP A 48 5.60 5.61 3.92
C ASP A 48 5.67 5.34 5.43
N LEU A 49 4.61 5.60 6.17
CA LEU A 49 4.53 5.30 7.61
C LEU A 49 4.24 3.83 7.90
N TYR A 50 3.51 3.14 7.03
CA TYR A 50 3.18 1.73 7.22
C TYR A 50 4.36 0.84 6.83
N LYS A 51 4.79 -0.03 7.75
CA LYS A 51 5.99 -0.88 7.58
C LYS A 51 5.69 -2.37 7.52
N GLY A 52 4.43 -2.76 7.61
CA GLY A 52 4.00 -4.15 7.67
C GLY A 52 3.17 -4.45 8.91
N ASP A 53 3.16 -5.70 9.32
CA ASP A 53 2.32 -6.18 10.40
C ASP A 53 2.57 -5.48 11.73
N LEU A 54 1.49 -5.24 12.46
CA LEU A 54 1.53 -4.70 13.81
C LEU A 54 2.27 -5.67 14.74
N LEU A 55 3.23 -5.13 15.50
CA LEU A 55 3.92 -5.87 16.54
C LEU A 55 4.36 -7.27 16.09
N HIS A 56 5.18 -7.31 15.04
CA HIS A 56 5.63 -8.55 14.39
C HIS A 56 6.09 -9.64 15.40
N SER A 57 6.70 -9.24 16.52
CA SER A 57 7.11 -10.15 17.60
C SER A 57 5.96 -10.77 18.41
N ALA A 58 4.75 -10.23 18.30
CA ALA A 58 3.56 -10.69 19.03
C ALA A 58 2.39 -11.02 18.07
N SER A 59 2.69 -11.31 16.81
CA SER A 59 1.69 -11.57 15.75
C SER A 59 0.79 -12.79 16.01
N SER A 60 1.19 -13.69 16.91
CA SER A 60 0.38 -14.86 17.31
C SER A 60 -0.77 -14.51 18.29
N GLU A 61 -0.78 -13.33 18.87
CA GLU A 61 -1.84 -12.92 19.78
C GLU A 61 -3.13 -12.61 19.00
N HIS A 62 -4.25 -13.24 19.38
CA HIS A 62 -5.53 -13.17 18.66
C HIS A 62 -6.03 -11.74 18.41
N TRP A 63 -5.86 -10.85 19.39
CA TRP A 63 -6.30 -9.46 19.28
C TRP A 63 -5.42 -8.64 18.31
N ILE A 64 -4.13 -9.00 18.19
CA ILE A 64 -3.20 -8.37 17.25
C ILE A 64 -3.52 -8.79 15.80
N MET A 65 -3.85 -10.08 15.59
CA MET A 65 -4.20 -10.59 14.25
C MET A 65 -5.35 -9.80 13.62
N GLY A 66 -6.44 -9.58 14.35
CA GLY A 66 -7.58 -8.81 13.86
C GLY A 66 -7.20 -7.36 13.51
N GLN A 67 -6.37 -6.72 14.32
CA GLN A 67 -5.88 -5.38 14.05
C GLN A 67 -4.92 -5.34 12.86
N SER A 68 -4.01 -6.30 12.73
CA SER A 68 -3.08 -6.39 11.61
C SER A 68 -3.82 -6.52 10.27
N VAL A 69 -4.82 -7.41 10.19
CA VAL A 69 -5.67 -7.55 8.99
C VAL A 69 -6.41 -6.24 8.69
N HIS A 70 -6.98 -5.59 9.70
CA HIS A 70 -7.66 -4.31 9.54
C HIS A 70 -6.73 -3.25 8.93
N TYR A 71 -5.54 -3.07 9.50
CA TYR A 71 -4.60 -2.06 9.01
C TYR A 71 -3.96 -2.43 7.68
N GLN A 72 -3.78 -3.71 7.39
CA GLN A 72 -3.34 -4.15 6.06
C GLN A 72 -4.37 -3.77 4.99
N HIS A 73 -5.67 -3.98 5.23
CA HIS A 73 -6.72 -3.54 4.31
C HIS A 73 -6.73 -2.02 4.11
N ARG A 74 -6.56 -1.25 5.21
CA ARG A 74 -6.47 0.21 5.12
C ARG A 74 -5.24 0.66 4.35
N TYR A 75 -4.11 -0.01 4.52
CA TYR A 75 -2.90 0.24 3.76
C TYR A 75 -3.10 0.00 2.27
N ILE A 76 -3.68 -1.14 1.89
CA ILE A 76 -4.00 -1.45 0.48
C ILE A 76 -4.90 -0.36 -0.10
N GLY A 77 -5.93 0.08 0.63
CA GLY A 77 -6.80 1.18 0.22
C GLY A 77 -6.04 2.49 -0.02
N ALA A 78 -5.14 2.86 0.90
CA ALA A 78 -4.32 4.08 0.77
C ALA A 78 -3.34 3.99 -0.41
N VAL A 79 -2.70 2.83 -0.61
CA VAL A 79 -1.82 2.58 -1.76
C VAL A 79 -2.60 2.67 -3.07
N THR A 80 -3.73 1.98 -3.18
CA THR A 80 -4.56 2.00 -4.40
C THR A 80 -5.00 3.42 -4.75
N GLU A 81 -5.39 4.22 -3.77
CA GLU A 81 -5.77 5.61 -3.98
C GLU A 81 -4.58 6.47 -4.42
N LEU A 82 -3.38 6.24 -3.85
CA LEU A 82 -2.16 6.90 -4.29
C LEU A 82 -1.84 6.56 -5.75
N LEU A 83 -1.88 5.27 -6.11
CA LEU A 83 -1.55 4.81 -7.46
C LEU A 83 -2.54 5.37 -8.49
N LYS A 84 -3.84 5.44 -8.16
CA LYS A 84 -4.85 6.10 -9.00
C LYS A 84 -4.54 7.59 -9.19
N THR A 85 -4.21 8.28 -8.12
CA THR A 85 -3.89 9.72 -8.15
C THR A 85 -2.67 10.00 -9.01
N LEU A 86 -1.59 9.24 -8.81
CA LEU A 86 -0.37 9.35 -9.63
C LEU A 86 -0.59 8.99 -11.11
N HIS A 87 -1.47 8.01 -11.36
CA HIS A 87 -1.84 7.64 -12.73
C HIS A 87 -2.59 8.77 -13.45
N GLN A 88 -3.49 9.48 -12.77
CA GLN A 88 -4.18 10.65 -13.34
C GLN A 88 -3.19 11.73 -13.77
N ASP A 89 -2.11 11.91 -12.99
CA ASP A 89 -1.02 12.84 -13.30
C ASP A 89 -0.01 12.26 -14.31
N GLN A 90 -0.23 11.04 -14.83
CA GLN A 90 0.67 10.30 -15.73
C GLN A 90 2.09 10.07 -15.18
N ASP A 91 2.27 10.17 -13.86
CA ASP A 91 3.55 9.90 -13.20
C ASP A 91 3.78 8.39 -13.02
N TYR A 92 3.96 7.69 -14.15
CA TYR A 92 4.17 6.24 -14.17
C TYR A 92 5.44 5.79 -13.46
N HIS A 93 6.43 6.67 -13.32
CA HIS A 93 7.63 6.38 -12.54
C HIS A 93 7.30 6.24 -11.05
N CYS A 94 6.53 7.17 -10.49
CA CYS A 94 6.07 7.07 -9.11
C CYS A 94 5.07 5.92 -8.91
N VAL A 95 4.16 5.68 -9.87
CA VAL A 95 3.26 4.51 -9.82
C VAL A 95 4.06 3.22 -9.69
N HIS A 96 5.06 2.99 -10.56
CA HIS A 96 5.93 1.83 -10.51
C HIS A 96 6.62 1.70 -9.14
N ARG A 97 7.26 2.77 -8.69
CA ARG A 97 8.00 2.79 -7.42
C ARG A 97 7.13 2.45 -6.20
N TYR A 98 5.95 3.06 -6.09
CA TYR A 98 5.06 2.83 -4.95
C TYR A 98 4.35 1.48 -5.04
N ALA A 99 4.01 0.99 -6.22
CA ALA A 99 3.45 -0.35 -6.41
C ALA A 99 4.47 -1.43 -6.03
N ALA A 100 5.72 -1.33 -6.51
CA ALA A 100 6.79 -2.26 -6.15
C ALA A 100 7.06 -2.27 -4.64
N LYS A 101 7.11 -1.08 -3.99
CA LYS A 101 7.25 -0.95 -2.55
C LYS A 101 6.11 -1.62 -1.80
N ALA A 102 4.88 -1.44 -2.26
CA ALA A 102 3.71 -2.01 -1.61
C ALA A 102 3.65 -3.54 -1.74
N LEU A 103 4.07 -4.11 -2.89
CA LEU A 103 4.16 -5.56 -3.07
C LEU A 103 5.22 -6.23 -2.19
N ALA A 104 6.20 -5.49 -1.71
CA ALA A 104 7.14 -6.00 -0.70
C ALA A 104 6.47 -6.23 0.67
N ILE A 105 5.37 -5.50 0.95
CA ILE A 105 4.60 -5.59 2.21
C ILE A 105 3.38 -6.51 2.03
N VAL A 106 2.67 -6.39 0.89
CA VAL A 106 1.45 -7.14 0.58
C VAL A 106 1.58 -7.89 -0.75
N PRO A 107 2.36 -8.98 -0.80
CA PRO A 107 2.76 -9.65 -2.03
C PRO A 107 1.64 -10.37 -2.80
N HIS A 108 0.44 -10.46 -2.22
CA HIS A 108 -0.70 -11.17 -2.80
C HIS A 108 -1.82 -10.23 -3.27
N SER A 109 -1.52 -8.95 -3.53
CA SER A 109 -2.52 -7.98 -4.00
C SER A 109 -2.57 -7.88 -5.52
N ALA A 110 -3.62 -8.44 -6.14
CA ALA A 110 -3.84 -8.36 -7.58
C ALA A 110 -3.99 -6.90 -8.07
N ASP A 111 -4.66 -6.05 -7.29
CA ASP A 111 -4.81 -4.62 -7.63
C ASP A 111 -3.47 -3.89 -7.72
N ILE A 112 -2.54 -4.19 -6.80
CA ILE A 112 -1.23 -3.54 -6.82
C ILE A 112 -0.38 -4.08 -7.97
N TYR A 113 -0.46 -5.39 -8.28
CA TYR A 113 0.17 -5.95 -9.49
C TYR A 113 -0.35 -5.31 -10.77
N TYR A 114 -1.66 -5.06 -10.86
CA TYR A 114 -2.21 -4.35 -12.01
C TYR A 114 -1.52 -3.00 -12.22
N TRP A 115 -1.41 -2.17 -11.17
CA TRP A 115 -0.77 -0.86 -11.28
C TRP A 115 0.72 -0.94 -11.60
N LEU A 116 1.43 -1.93 -11.04
CA LEU A 116 2.84 -2.15 -11.34
C LEU A 116 3.04 -2.47 -12.83
N ILE A 117 2.34 -3.47 -13.32
CA ILE A 117 2.46 -3.95 -14.71
C ILE A 117 2.04 -2.86 -15.69
N HIS A 118 0.92 -2.18 -15.40
CA HIS A 118 0.43 -1.07 -16.21
C HIS A 118 1.46 0.06 -16.30
N ALA A 119 2.05 0.48 -15.19
CA ALA A 119 3.05 1.55 -15.16
C ALA A 119 4.31 1.18 -15.94
N ILE A 120 4.82 -0.05 -15.78
CA ILE A 120 5.98 -0.56 -16.51
C ILE A 120 5.70 -0.58 -18.03
N HIS A 121 4.50 -1.03 -18.42
CA HIS A 121 4.10 -1.03 -19.82
C HIS A 121 4.02 0.40 -20.41
N LYS A 122 3.40 1.34 -19.67
CA LYS A 122 3.31 2.76 -20.09
C LYS A 122 4.68 3.44 -20.22
N GLN A 123 5.70 2.94 -19.53
CA GLN A 123 7.09 3.37 -19.68
C GLN A 123 7.80 2.72 -20.90
N GLY A 124 7.12 1.87 -21.65
CA GLY A 124 7.67 1.18 -22.84
C GLY A 124 8.42 -0.11 -22.52
N HIS A 125 8.42 -0.58 -21.27
CA HIS A 125 9.17 -1.76 -20.84
C HIS A 125 8.33 -3.04 -20.92
N THR A 126 7.79 -3.38 -22.10
CA THR A 126 6.83 -4.48 -22.28
C THR A 126 7.34 -5.83 -21.81
N GLU A 127 8.62 -6.17 -22.03
CA GLU A 127 9.17 -7.47 -21.59
C GLU A 127 9.27 -7.55 -20.06
N ILE A 128 9.56 -6.43 -19.39
CA ILE A 128 9.57 -6.37 -17.91
C ILE A 128 8.14 -6.54 -17.40
N ALA A 129 7.16 -5.87 -18.02
CA ALA A 129 5.75 -6.02 -17.66
C ALA A 129 5.27 -7.48 -17.77
N ARG A 130 5.66 -8.18 -18.85
CA ARG A 130 5.36 -9.63 -19.01
C ARG A 130 6.05 -10.49 -17.94
N SER A 131 7.26 -10.14 -17.56
CA SER A 131 7.98 -10.84 -16.47
C SER A 131 7.27 -10.67 -15.13
N GLU A 132 6.79 -9.45 -14.82
CA GLU A 132 6.02 -9.19 -13.61
C GLU A 132 4.66 -9.92 -13.61
N LEU A 133 4.01 -10.04 -14.77
CA LEU A 133 2.78 -10.82 -14.90
C LEU A 133 3.03 -12.32 -14.60
N ARG A 134 4.16 -12.88 -15.06
CA ARG A 134 4.55 -14.25 -14.70
C ARG A 134 4.83 -14.41 -13.20
N THR A 135 5.46 -13.42 -12.58
CA THR A 135 5.67 -13.38 -11.13
C THR A 135 4.34 -13.35 -10.37
N ALA A 136 3.39 -12.53 -10.81
CA ALA A 136 2.05 -12.48 -10.24
C ALA A 136 1.33 -13.83 -10.29
N LYS A 137 1.47 -14.58 -11.41
CA LYS A 137 0.88 -15.92 -11.55
C LYS A 137 1.33 -16.91 -10.48
N HIS A 138 2.56 -16.79 -9.97
CA HIS A 138 3.09 -17.66 -8.93
C HIS A 138 2.77 -17.20 -7.50
N ARG A 139 2.32 -15.96 -7.35
CA ARG A 139 2.05 -15.35 -6.04
C ARG A 139 0.58 -15.17 -5.71
N LEU A 140 -0.26 -15.03 -6.73
CA LEU A 140 -1.70 -14.84 -6.59
C LEU A 140 -2.43 -16.18 -6.59
N LEU A 141 -3.63 -16.18 -5.99
CA LEU A 141 -4.58 -17.26 -6.20
C LEU A 141 -5.05 -17.26 -7.66
N GLU A 142 -5.48 -18.42 -8.15
CA GLU A 142 -5.86 -18.59 -9.56
C GLU A 142 -6.97 -17.62 -9.99
N GLU A 143 -7.96 -17.40 -9.13
CA GLU A 143 -9.06 -16.46 -9.36
C GLU A 143 -8.57 -15.00 -9.46
N ASP A 144 -7.71 -14.59 -8.52
CA ASP A 144 -7.12 -13.24 -8.50
C ASP A 144 -6.25 -12.99 -9.72
N TYR A 145 -5.47 -13.99 -10.13
CA TYR A 145 -4.66 -13.90 -11.34
C TYR A 145 -5.53 -13.81 -12.60
N ALA A 146 -6.61 -14.58 -12.68
CA ALA A 146 -7.53 -14.52 -13.82
C ALA A 146 -8.18 -13.13 -13.94
N MET A 147 -8.59 -12.54 -12.81
CA MET A 147 -9.11 -11.15 -12.78
C MET A 147 -8.06 -10.13 -13.24
N LEU A 148 -6.82 -10.26 -12.76
CA LEU A 148 -5.71 -9.40 -13.15
C LEU A 148 -5.45 -9.48 -14.67
N ALA A 149 -5.32 -10.70 -15.20
CA ALA A 149 -5.05 -10.94 -16.62
C ALA A 149 -6.17 -10.37 -17.51
N ASN A 150 -7.43 -10.61 -17.16
CA ASN A 150 -8.58 -10.06 -17.88
C ASN A 150 -8.57 -8.52 -17.88
N ARG A 151 -8.28 -7.90 -16.74
CA ARG A 151 -8.23 -6.43 -16.63
C ARG A 151 -7.12 -5.84 -17.50
N LEU A 152 -5.93 -6.45 -17.51
CA LEU A 152 -4.82 -6.02 -18.37
C LEU A 152 -5.11 -6.22 -19.85
N ALA A 153 -5.80 -7.29 -20.23
CA ALA A 153 -6.19 -7.54 -21.63
C ALA A 153 -7.19 -6.49 -22.16
N VAL A 154 -8.16 -6.10 -21.35
CA VAL A 154 -9.21 -5.13 -21.74
C VAL A 154 -8.66 -3.72 -21.93
N GLU A 155 -7.76 -3.26 -21.04
CA GLU A 155 -7.32 -1.86 -21.02
C GLU A 155 -6.19 -1.54 -22.01
N ALA A 156 -5.51 -2.52 -22.53
CA ALA A 156 -4.25 -2.19 -23.15
C ALA A 156 -3.88 -2.91 -24.44
N ASN A 157 -4.57 -3.90 -24.94
CA ASN A 157 -3.91 -4.81 -25.87
C ASN A 157 -2.48 -5.19 -25.37
N MET A 158 -2.32 -5.30 -24.06
CA MET A 158 -1.01 -5.29 -23.36
C MET A 158 -0.37 -6.67 -23.29
N ILE A 159 -1.09 -7.71 -23.65
CA ILE A 159 -0.60 -9.10 -23.50
C ILE A 159 -0.51 -9.77 -24.84
#